data_06a6e23914998a3a277f47627f4a124f
#
_entry.id   06a6e23914998a3a277f47627f4a124f
#
_cell.length_a   1.000
_cell.length_b   1.000
_cell.length_c   1.000
_cell.angle_alpha   90.00
_cell.angle_beta   90.00
_cell.angle_gamma   90.00
#
_symmetry.space_group_name_H-M   'P 1'
#
loop_
_entity.id
_entity.type
_entity.pdbx_description
1 polymer ?
#
loop_
_entity_poly.entity_id
_entity_poly.type
_entity_poly.pdbx_seq_one_letter_code
_entity_poly.pdbx_strand_id
1 'polypeptide(L)'
;MDELNEIIGYWYDCIKNEDILEKDISIYVRSKAVLYPFDRDQFIFDRKESLISISGNEKLTTFSEYINTKGYEVYYGYPILFYFDDNSKKYLIAPLFIIKVKFIKKNVNLYLQRDEQYPACGIQAFSNLGFRTEEIADISQSLEELFRSSLSDIKNLAEKCLEIIQKEADIQINEPINPNRLTNSKKLSKNMTPGVYNKSLVFAGENTVYNINLLQDLLELKNKKDLYKTALSFILEKVPSLKGIDKTPVLPFPSNEYQIKALQNIFQNKLSVITGPPGTGKSQFISNLLINLFLEGKSVLFVSHTNEAVDVVNHKINKQFRNLMLRTGRKEFRQDLKGKFNELILDSEKRTYNGTGLKAINSLWKTIITYREKLIELDTLERNFEELYYRYNDESKSLIRLNLFSRLAFSLRRFLLFLKLQFLKNKLGKFPTKLEIEQEIRRLEKKFYKSSEEFVKGIYVQKMLGKGRSVGKVKSFLHQVDSSRLNDNGIDSYSFMNAIDVLKIWSSTLKSIRRTFPLSPGIFDYVIFDEASQVDLPSAASALYRAKRAIVVGDPMQLTHVAGLTRDIDK
;
A
#
# COMPACT_ATOMS: atom_id res chain seq x y z
N MET A 1 10.18 -26.53 -8.95
CA MET A 1 9.33 -25.61 -9.75
C MET A 1 7.85 -25.81 -9.40
N ASP A 2 7.49 -27.00 -9.02
CA ASP A 2 6.08 -27.36 -8.79
C ASP A 2 5.51 -26.76 -7.49
N GLU A 3 6.31 -26.69 -6.41
CA GLU A 3 5.83 -26.25 -5.10
C GLU A 3 5.31 -24.79 -5.07
N LEU A 4 6.01 -23.84 -5.69
CA LEU A 4 5.57 -22.45 -5.73
C LEU A 4 4.33 -22.28 -6.63
N ASN A 5 4.26 -23.03 -7.73
CA ASN A 5 3.08 -23.04 -8.60
C ASN A 5 1.86 -23.67 -7.91
N GLU A 6 2.07 -24.70 -7.09
CA GLU A 6 1.02 -25.32 -6.26
C GLU A 6 0.49 -24.36 -5.22
N ILE A 7 1.38 -23.64 -4.52
CA ILE A 7 0.99 -22.60 -3.54
C ILE A 7 0.19 -21.48 -4.23
N ILE A 8 0.61 -21.01 -5.40
CA ILE A 8 -0.13 -20.00 -6.17
C ILE A 8 -1.49 -20.54 -6.59
N GLY A 9 -1.56 -21.81 -7.00
CA GLY A 9 -2.82 -22.49 -7.30
C GLY A 9 -3.76 -22.53 -6.10
N TYR A 10 -3.23 -22.90 -4.93
CA TYR A 10 -3.98 -22.89 -3.68
C TYR A 10 -4.48 -21.47 -3.33
N TRP A 11 -3.64 -20.44 -3.44
CA TRP A 11 -4.06 -19.07 -3.20
C TRP A 11 -5.16 -18.61 -4.15
N TYR A 12 -5.04 -18.98 -5.45
CA TYR A 12 -6.09 -18.71 -6.42
C TYR A 12 -7.42 -19.32 -6.01
N ASP A 13 -7.41 -20.59 -5.59
CA ASP A 13 -8.61 -21.30 -5.17
C ASP A 13 -9.18 -20.72 -3.87
N CYS A 14 -8.34 -20.30 -2.90
CA CYS A 14 -8.77 -19.63 -1.68
C CYS A 14 -9.49 -18.32 -2.00
N ILE A 15 -8.85 -17.42 -2.75
CA ILE A 15 -9.44 -16.11 -3.12
C ILE A 15 -10.72 -16.29 -3.94
N LYS A 16 -10.74 -17.26 -4.86
CA LYS A 16 -11.93 -17.58 -5.63
C LYS A 16 -13.08 -18.06 -4.74
N ASN A 17 -12.79 -18.88 -3.73
CA ASN A 17 -13.78 -19.41 -2.82
C ASN A 17 -14.27 -18.35 -1.81
N GLU A 18 -13.40 -17.47 -1.32
CA GLU A 18 -13.81 -16.28 -0.55
C GLU A 18 -14.85 -15.46 -1.33
N ASP A 19 -14.61 -15.27 -2.63
CA ASP A 19 -15.53 -14.55 -3.51
C ASP A 19 -16.87 -15.28 -3.74
N ILE A 20 -16.91 -16.60 -3.65
CA ILE A 20 -18.12 -17.41 -3.84
C ILE A 20 -19.00 -17.45 -2.57
N LEU A 21 -18.39 -17.48 -1.38
CA LEU A 21 -19.11 -17.71 -0.11
C LEU A 21 -20.03 -16.57 0.35
N GLU A 22 -19.89 -15.37 -0.20
CA GLU A 22 -20.52 -14.17 0.37
C GLU A 22 -21.71 -13.60 -0.39
N LYS A 23 -22.17 -14.21 -1.50
CA LYS A 23 -22.95 -13.47 -2.51
C LYS A 23 -24.32 -14.01 -2.85
N ASP A 24 -24.68 -15.13 -2.32
CA ASP A 24 -25.99 -15.70 -2.54
C ASP A 24 -27.02 -15.15 -1.55
N ILE A 25 -27.74 -14.13 -1.99
CA ILE A 25 -28.80 -13.55 -1.18
C ILE A 25 -30.07 -14.39 -1.36
N SER A 26 -30.36 -15.22 -0.38
CA SER A 26 -31.61 -15.98 -0.38
C SER A 26 -32.83 -15.05 -0.29
N ILE A 27 -33.79 -15.22 -1.21
CA ILE A 27 -35.07 -14.47 -1.17
C ILE A 27 -35.90 -14.74 0.08
N TYR A 28 -35.65 -15.86 0.77
CA TYR A 28 -36.32 -16.24 2.01
C TYR A 28 -35.71 -15.64 3.26
N VAL A 29 -34.52 -15.04 3.15
CA VAL A 29 -33.94 -14.40 4.33
C VAL A 29 -34.76 -13.16 4.64
N ARG A 30 -35.62 -13.25 5.64
CA ARG A 30 -36.22 -12.10 6.34
C ARG A 30 -35.14 -11.28 7.06
N SER A 31 -33.90 -11.34 6.56
CA SER A 31 -32.78 -10.64 7.18
C SER A 31 -32.93 -9.15 6.94
N LYS A 32 -32.64 -8.39 7.95
CA LYS A 32 -32.48 -6.94 7.88
C LYS A 32 -31.37 -6.49 6.90
N ALA A 33 -30.78 -7.44 6.16
CA ALA A 33 -29.59 -7.25 5.33
C ALA A 33 -29.88 -6.84 3.88
N VAL A 34 -31.15 -6.82 3.45
CA VAL A 34 -31.52 -6.49 2.06
C VAL A 34 -32.74 -5.58 2.02
N LEU A 35 -32.63 -4.49 1.30
CA LEU A 35 -33.70 -3.51 1.08
C LEU A 35 -33.83 -3.16 -0.40
N TYR A 36 -35.04 -2.79 -0.83
CA TYR A 36 -35.38 -2.25 -2.14
C TYR A 36 -35.84 -0.79 -1.98
N PRO A 37 -34.92 0.15 -1.77
CA PRO A 37 -35.29 1.47 -1.27
C PRO A 37 -35.65 2.51 -2.33
N PHE A 38 -35.32 2.27 -3.60
CA PHE A 38 -35.41 3.30 -4.64
C PHE A 38 -36.32 2.90 -5.79
N ASP A 39 -37.04 3.88 -6.37
CA ASP A 39 -37.89 3.73 -7.55
C ASP A 39 -37.15 4.02 -8.87
N ARG A 40 -35.93 4.49 -8.79
CA ARG A 40 -35.00 4.71 -9.91
C ARG A 40 -33.58 4.31 -9.51
N ASP A 41 -32.75 3.96 -10.49
CA ASP A 41 -31.33 3.77 -10.24
C ASP A 41 -30.65 5.12 -9.95
N GLN A 42 -29.84 5.16 -8.92
CA GLN A 42 -29.17 6.37 -8.48
C GLN A 42 -27.64 6.18 -8.36
N PHE A 43 -27.11 4.98 -8.61
CA PHE A 43 -25.72 4.67 -8.33
C PHE A 43 -25.00 3.92 -9.45
N ILE A 44 -25.65 3.06 -10.21
CA ILE A 44 -25.00 2.25 -11.24
C ILE A 44 -24.90 3.01 -12.56
N PHE A 45 -26.03 3.37 -13.17
CA PHE A 45 -26.08 4.07 -14.44
C PHE A 45 -26.30 5.58 -14.26
N ASP A 46 -27.19 6.00 -13.34
CA ASP A 46 -27.34 7.40 -12.96
C ASP A 46 -26.30 7.80 -11.90
N ARG A 47 -25.28 8.51 -12.33
CA ARG A 47 -24.13 8.88 -11.51
C ARG A 47 -23.99 10.39 -11.33
N LYS A 48 -25.05 11.13 -11.57
CA LYS A 48 -25.06 12.60 -11.46
C LYS A 48 -24.76 13.06 -10.04
N GLU A 49 -25.33 12.37 -9.06
CA GLU A 49 -25.15 12.68 -7.65
C GLU A 49 -24.33 11.61 -6.95
N SER A 50 -23.33 12.02 -6.18
CA SER A 50 -22.54 11.10 -5.33
C SER A 50 -23.13 10.92 -3.93
N LEU A 51 -24.03 11.82 -3.52
CA LEU A 51 -24.61 11.90 -2.18
C LEU A 51 -26.13 12.05 -2.29
N ILE A 52 -26.86 11.08 -1.77
CA ILE A 52 -28.32 11.03 -1.86
C ILE A 52 -28.92 11.10 -0.46
N SER A 53 -29.84 12.05 -0.24
CA SER A 53 -30.57 12.16 1.00
C SER A 53 -31.56 10.98 1.15
N ILE A 54 -31.48 10.30 2.28
CA ILE A 54 -32.37 9.19 2.64
C ILE A 54 -33.15 9.50 3.93
N SER A 55 -33.12 10.77 4.36
CA SER A 55 -33.87 11.24 5.53
C SER A 55 -35.36 11.00 5.32
N GLY A 56 -36.03 10.44 6.33
CA GLY A 56 -37.45 10.05 6.25
C GLY A 56 -37.71 8.62 5.77
N ASN A 57 -36.67 7.86 5.34
CA ASN A 57 -36.82 6.45 5.05
C ASN A 57 -36.44 5.60 6.29
N GLU A 58 -37.44 5.27 7.11
CA GLU A 58 -37.25 4.52 8.36
C GLU A 58 -36.52 3.18 8.16
N LYS A 59 -36.76 2.50 7.01
CA LYS A 59 -36.11 1.22 6.71
C LYS A 59 -34.62 1.38 6.51
N LEU A 60 -34.19 2.43 5.78
CA LEU A 60 -32.78 2.70 5.57
C LEU A 60 -32.10 3.19 6.85
N THR A 61 -32.80 3.93 7.70
CA THR A 61 -32.27 4.37 9.01
C THR A 61 -32.00 3.15 9.90
N THR A 62 -32.99 2.28 10.07
CA THR A 62 -32.83 1.02 10.85
C THR A 62 -31.74 0.12 10.27
N PHE A 63 -31.63 0.07 8.94
CA PHE A 63 -30.60 -0.70 8.26
C PHE A 63 -29.20 -0.11 8.52
N SER A 64 -29.05 1.22 8.52
CA SER A 64 -27.76 1.86 8.81
C SER A 64 -27.28 1.57 10.25
N GLU A 65 -28.19 1.56 11.21
CA GLU A 65 -27.88 1.20 12.60
C GLU A 65 -27.44 -0.27 12.72
N TYR A 66 -28.14 -1.17 12.03
CA TYR A 66 -27.76 -2.58 11.98
C TYR A 66 -26.37 -2.80 11.39
N ILE A 67 -26.06 -2.13 10.26
CA ILE A 67 -24.76 -2.20 9.60
C ILE A 67 -23.65 -1.71 10.52
N ASN A 68 -23.84 -0.55 11.15
CA ASN A 68 -22.84 0.03 12.04
C ASN A 68 -22.55 -0.86 13.26
N THR A 69 -23.57 -1.54 13.81
CA THR A 69 -23.39 -2.44 14.95
C THR A 69 -22.64 -3.74 14.60
N LYS A 70 -22.70 -4.17 13.33
CA LYS A 70 -22.08 -5.42 12.87
C LYS A 70 -20.76 -5.20 12.13
N GLY A 71 -20.44 -3.97 11.76
CA GLY A 71 -19.24 -3.65 10.98
C GLY A 71 -19.28 -4.14 9.53
N TYR A 72 -20.49 -4.35 8.98
CA TYR A 72 -20.64 -4.77 7.60
C TYR A 72 -20.42 -3.62 6.62
N GLU A 73 -19.97 -3.95 5.42
CA GLU A 73 -19.98 -3.02 4.30
C GLU A 73 -21.36 -3.00 3.62
N VAL A 74 -21.64 -1.90 2.92
CA VAL A 74 -22.93 -1.71 2.25
C VAL A 74 -22.69 -1.58 0.76
N TYR A 75 -23.49 -2.31 0.01
CA TYR A 75 -23.48 -2.31 -1.45
C TYR A 75 -24.84 -1.96 -2.01
N TYR A 76 -24.85 -1.28 -3.14
CA TYR A 76 -26.00 -1.10 -3.99
C TYR A 76 -25.82 -1.95 -5.24
N GLY A 77 -26.85 -2.69 -5.64
CA GLY A 77 -26.81 -3.57 -6.79
C GLY A 77 -28.02 -3.39 -7.73
N TYR A 78 -27.76 -3.44 -9.06
CA TYR A 78 -28.77 -3.30 -10.10
C TYR A 78 -28.20 -3.68 -11.48
N PRO A 79 -28.97 -4.27 -12.43
CA PRO A 79 -30.22 -5.00 -12.21
C PRO A 79 -29.99 -6.33 -11.50
N ILE A 80 -31.07 -7.04 -11.13
CA ILE A 80 -31.00 -8.26 -10.34
C ILE A 80 -31.20 -9.48 -11.22
N LEU A 81 -30.29 -10.46 -11.15
CA LEU A 81 -30.48 -11.82 -11.61
C LEU A 81 -31.20 -12.63 -10.53
N PHE A 82 -32.32 -13.26 -10.87
CA PHE A 82 -33.06 -14.21 -10.06
C PHE A 82 -32.86 -15.61 -10.64
N TYR A 83 -32.45 -16.57 -9.82
CA TYR A 83 -32.14 -17.92 -10.28
C TYR A 83 -32.41 -18.96 -9.21
N PHE A 84 -32.51 -20.21 -9.62
CA PHE A 84 -32.58 -21.36 -8.73
C PHE A 84 -31.20 -22.00 -8.65
N ASP A 85 -30.69 -22.13 -7.45
CA ASP A 85 -29.42 -22.82 -7.21
C ASP A 85 -29.66 -24.31 -6.93
N ASP A 86 -29.17 -25.14 -7.81
CA ASP A 86 -29.33 -26.60 -7.72
C ASP A 86 -28.58 -27.22 -6.55
N ASN A 87 -27.49 -26.61 -6.11
CA ASN A 87 -26.68 -27.10 -4.99
C ASN A 87 -27.39 -26.88 -3.65
N SER A 88 -27.81 -25.66 -3.38
CA SER A 88 -28.53 -25.31 -2.14
C SER A 88 -30.03 -25.61 -2.20
N LYS A 89 -30.57 -25.94 -3.40
CA LYS A 89 -32.03 -26.12 -3.64
C LYS A 89 -32.86 -24.90 -3.23
N LYS A 90 -32.31 -23.70 -3.44
CA LYS A 90 -32.96 -22.43 -3.06
C LYS A 90 -33.05 -21.47 -4.26
N TYR A 91 -34.01 -20.57 -4.17
CA TYR A 91 -34.07 -19.42 -5.06
C TYR A 91 -33.21 -18.30 -4.49
N LEU A 92 -32.31 -17.80 -5.31
CA LEU A 92 -31.31 -16.83 -4.95
C LEU A 92 -31.40 -15.61 -5.88
N ILE A 93 -30.83 -14.49 -5.42
CA ILE A 93 -30.71 -13.27 -6.20
C ILE A 93 -29.25 -12.81 -6.18
N ALA A 94 -28.78 -12.33 -7.32
CA ALA A 94 -27.46 -11.70 -7.44
C ALA A 94 -27.54 -10.46 -8.34
N PRO A 95 -27.05 -9.31 -7.94
CA PRO A 95 -27.02 -8.13 -8.82
C PRO A 95 -25.98 -8.30 -9.92
N LEU A 96 -26.32 -7.87 -11.15
CA LEU A 96 -25.38 -7.87 -12.27
C LEU A 96 -24.27 -6.85 -12.09
N PHE A 97 -24.61 -5.66 -11.59
CA PHE A 97 -23.64 -4.63 -11.25
C PHE A 97 -23.80 -4.21 -9.81
N ILE A 98 -22.70 -3.96 -9.16
CA ILE A 98 -22.66 -3.54 -7.77
C ILE A 98 -21.72 -2.36 -7.57
N ILE A 99 -22.02 -1.53 -6.59
CA ILE A 99 -21.18 -0.42 -6.19
C ILE A 99 -21.19 -0.30 -4.67
N LYS A 100 -20.02 -0.04 -4.10
CA LYS A 100 -19.91 0.20 -2.67
C LYS A 100 -20.49 1.57 -2.31
N VAL A 101 -21.29 1.60 -1.26
CA VAL A 101 -21.92 2.80 -0.74
C VAL A 101 -21.68 2.88 0.76
N LYS A 102 -21.81 4.07 1.34
CA LYS A 102 -21.70 4.28 2.78
C LYS A 102 -22.76 5.22 3.31
N PHE A 103 -23.19 4.98 4.54
CA PHE A 103 -24.07 5.90 5.25
C PHE A 103 -23.26 7.07 5.84
N ILE A 104 -23.71 8.29 5.58
CA ILE A 104 -23.13 9.51 6.15
C ILE A 104 -24.19 10.30 6.86
N LYS A 105 -23.91 10.64 8.13
CA LYS A 105 -24.74 11.54 8.91
C LYS A 105 -24.17 12.96 8.83
N LYS A 106 -24.96 13.91 8.28
CA LYS A 106 -24.64 15.33 8.29
C LYS A 106 -25.72 16.06 9.09
N ASN A 107 -25.36 16.60 10.24
CA ASN A 107 -26.29 17.15 11.21
C ASN A 107 -27.34 16.09 11.64
N VAL A 108 -28.63 16.37 11.39
CA VAL A 108 -29.76 15.46 11.69
C VAL A 108 -30.09 14.55 10.51
N ASN A 109 -29.59 14.85 9.32
CA ASN A 109 -29.94 14.13 8.09
C ASN A 109 -29.00 12.98 7.79
N LEU A 110 -29.56 11.86 7.34
CA LEU A 110 -28.83 10.69 6.88
C LEU A 110 -28.77 10.67 5.35
N TYR A 111 -27.59 10.36 4.84
CA TYR A 111 -27.31 10.28 3.41
C TYR A 111 -26.70 8.93 3.08
N LEU A 112 -26.94 8.46 1.86
CA LEU A 112 -26.21 7.38 1.24
C LEU A 112 -25.24 7.96 0.22
N GLN A 113 -23.95 7.68 0.38
CA GLN A 113 -22.90 8.17 -0.48
C GLN A 113 -22.25 7.03 -1.24
N ARG A 114 -21.97 7.27 -2.50
CA ARG A 114 -21.09 6.41 -3.30
C ARG A 114 -19.67 6.43 -2.72
N ASP A 115 -19.13 5.26 -2.42
CA ASP A 115 -17.76 5.10 -1.91
C ASP A 115 -16.76 4.80 -3.04
N GLU A 116 -17.27 4.51 -4.24
CA GLU A 116 -16.51 4.20 -5.44
C GLU A 116 -16.99 5.01 -6.63
N GLN A 117 -16.10 5.22 -7.60
CA GLN A 117 -16.42 6.05 -8.75
C GLN A 117 -17.20 5.29 -9.82
N TYR A 118 -16.92 3.99 -9.98
CA TYR A 118 -17.50 3.14 -11.00
C TYR A 118 -18.05 1.86 -10.41
N PRO A 119 -19.18 1.35 -10.95
CA PRO A 119 -19.70 0.05 -10.56
C PRO A 119 -18.78 -1.07 -11.06
N ALA A 120 -18.87 -2.20 -10.41
CA ALA A 120 -18.20 -3.43 -10.80
C ALA A 120 -19.22 -4.53 -11.13
N CYS A 121 -18.79 -5.57 -11.82
CA CYS A 121 -19.60 -6.75 -12.09
C CYS A 121 -19.87 -7.54 -10.83
N GLY A 122 -21.10 -8.01 -10.65
CA GLY A 122 -21.45 -8.96 -9.62
C GLY A 122 -20.99 -10.36 -10.02
N ILE A 123 -19.80 -10.78 -9.54
CA ILE A 123 -19.13 -12.02 -9.96
C ILE A 123 -20.08 -13.21 -9.87
N GLN A 124 -20.84 -13.30 -8.79
CA GLN A 124 -21.81 -14.39 -8.59
C GLN A 124 -22.89 -14.44 -9.67
N ALA A 125 -23.43 -13.28 -10.06
CA ALA A 125 -24.42 -13.23 -11.12
C ALA A 125 -23.83 -13.76 -12.43
N PHE A 126 -22.61 -13.37 -12.78
CA PHE A 126 -21.94 -13.83 -14.00
C PHE A 126 -21.57 -15.31 -13.92
N SER A 127 -21.10 -15.80 -12.78
CA SER A 127 -20.83 -17.23 -12.57
C SER A 127 -22.09 -18.07 -12.74
N ASN A 128 -23.23 -17.60 -12.22
CA ASN A 128 -24.53 -18.28 -12.38
C ASN A 128 -25.10 -18.20 -13.80
N LEU A 129 -24.63 -17.26 -14.62
CA LEU A 129 -24.90 -17.20 -16.05
C LEU A 129 -23.99 -18.13 -16.87
N GLY A 130 -23.09 -18.86 -16.21
CA GLY A 130 -22.21 -19.84 -16.85
C GLY A 130 -20.86 -19.29 -17.29
N PHE A 131 -20.54 -18.03 -16.98
CA PHE A 131 -19.23 -17.46 -17.30
C PHE A 131 -18.13 -18.03 -16.42
N ARG A 132 -17.00 -18.36 -17.04
CA ARG A 132 -15.77 -18.70 -16.31
C ARG A 132 -15.13 -17.44 -15.74
N THR A 133 -14.30 -17.58 -14.72
CA THR A 133 -13.64 -16.45 -14.05
C THR A 133 -12.84 -15.56 -15.02
N GLU A 134 -12.19 -16.17 -16.02
CA GLU A 134 -11.45 -15.46 -17.06
C GLU A 134 -12.38 -14.60 -17.92
N GLU A 135 -13.50 -15.16 -18.36
CA GLU A 135 -14.52 -14.46 -19.16
C GLU A 135 -15.18 -13.32 -18.38
N ILE A 136 -15.41 -13.53 -17.08
CA ILE A 136 -15.92 -12.47 -16.18
C ILE A 136 -14.93 -11.31 -16.10
N ALA A 137 -13.65 -11.60 -16.09
CA ALA A 137 -12.62 -10.59 -16.02
C ALA A 137 -12.57 -9.72 -17.30
N ASP A 138 -12.64 -10.36 -18.47
CA ASP A 138 -12.65 -9.68 -19.77
C ASP A 138 -13.92 -8.83 -19.96
N ILE A 139 -15.08 -9.40 -19.61
CA ILE A 139 -16.36 -8.68 -19.65
C ILE A 139 -16.33 -7.50 -18.66
N SER A 140 -15.80 -7.71 -17.45
CA SER A 140 -15.68 -6.65 -16.46
C SER A 140 -14.85 -5.49 -16.95
N GLN A 141 -13.77 -5.76 -17.68
CA GLN A 141 -12.95 -4.73 -18.29
C GLN A 141 -13.71 -3.94 -19.35
N SER A 142 -14.38 -4.64 -20.27
CA SER A 142 -15.18 -4.01 -21.32
C SER A 142 -16.31 -3.15 -20.76
N LEU A 143 -17.00 -3.63 -19.72
CA LEU A 143 -18.04 -2.88 -19.02
C LEU A 143 -17.47 -1.68 -18.23
N GLU A 144 -16.31 -1.81 -17.65
CA GLU A 144 -15.63 -0.71 -16.97
C GLU A 144 -15.29 0.44 -17.93
N GLU A 145 -14.89 0.12 -19.16
CA GLU A 145 -14.67 1.11 -20.22
C GLU A 145 -15.96 1.83 -20.62
N LEU A 146 -17.07 1.10 -20.74
CA LEU A 146 -18.39 1.70 -20.98
C LEU A 146 -18.81 2.62 -19.85
N PHE A 147 -18.66 2.20 -18.61
CA PHE A 147 -18.95 3.03 -17.44
C PHE A 147 -18.06 4.29 -17.35
N ARG A 148 -16.87 4.24 -17.95
CA ARG A 148 -15.96 5.40 -18.04
C ARG A 148 -16.26 6.30 -19.22
N SER A 149 -17.01 5.82 -20.22
CA SER A 149 -17.39 6.63 -21.37
C SER A 149 -18.31 7.79 -20.95
N SER A 150 -18.21 8.90 -21.66
CA SER A 150 -19.02 10.11 -21.41
C SER A 150 -20.46 10.00 -21.93
N LEU A 151 -21.05 8.79 -21.96
CA LEU A 151 -22.42 8.62 -22.38
C LEU A 151 -23.35 9.32 -21.40
N SER A 152 -24.04 10.33 -21.88
CA SER A 152 -24.99 11.14 -21.09
C SER A 152 -26.36 10.47 -20.94
N ASP A 153 -26.68 9.51 -21.82
CA ASP A 153 -27.95 8.77 -21.79
C ASP A 153 -27.80 7.49 -20.98
N ILE A 154 -28.41 7.53 -19.79
CA ILE A 154 -28.41 6.45 -18.81
C ILE A 154 -29.04 5.16 -19.35
N LYS A 155 -30.11 5.29 -20.15
CA LYS A 155 -30.83 4.14 -20.75
C LYS A 155 -29.98 3.46 -21.81
N ASN A 156 -29.36 4.25 -22.68
CA ASN A 156 -28.47 3.75 -23.72
C ASN A 156 -27.22 3.06 -23.10
N LEU A 157 -26.68 3.58 -22.00
CA LEU A 157 -25.59 2.93 -21.29
C LEU A 157 -26.00 1.56 -20.73
N ALA A 158 -27.19 1.47 -20.13
CA ALA A 158 -27.72 0.20 -19.60
C ALA A 158 -27.97 -0.81 -20.73
N GLU A 159 -28.53 -0.38 -21.84
CA GLU A 159 -28.77 -1.23 -23.03
C GLU A 159 -27.46 -1.78 -23.59
N LYS A 160 -26.43 -0.95 -23.76
CA LYS A 160 -25.10 -1.40 -24.23
C LYS A 160 -24.41 -2.37 -23.27
N CYS A 161 -24.52 -2.15 -21.97
CA CYS A 161 -23.99 -3.09 -20.98
C CYS A 161 -24.68 -4.47 -21.08
N LEU A 162 -26.01 -4.48 -21.26
CA LEU A 162 -26.75 -5.73 -21.42
C LEU A 162 -26.45 -6.42 -22.76
N GLU A 163 -26.29 -5.67 -23.87
CA GLU A 163 -25.89 -6.21 -25.16
C GLU A 163 -24.55 -6.97 -25.09
N ILE A 164 -23.56 -6.45 -24.34
CA ILE A 164 -22.28 -7.15 -24.13
C ILE A 164 -22.51 -8.47 -23.43
N ILE A 165 -23.32 -8.48 -22.37
CA ILE A 165 -23.59 -9.69 -21.60
C ILE A 165 -24.39 -10.70 -22.43
N GLN A 166 -25.40 -10.25 -23.18
CA GLN A 166 -26.25 -11.10 -24.05
C GLN A 166 -25.53 -11.71 -25.24
N LYS A 167 -24.44 -11.10 -25.70
CA LYS A 167 -23.62 -11.69 -26.78
C LYS A 167 -22.90 -12.97 -26.33
N GLU A 168 -22.56 -13.04 -25.04
CA GLU A 168 -21.75 -14.10 -24.49
C GLU A 168 -22.57 -15.12 -23.69
N ALA A 169 -23.81 -14.78 -23.27
CA ALA A 169 -24.67 -15.67 -22.50
C ALA A 169 -26.16 -15.53 -22.93
N ASP A 170 -26.87 -16.65 -22.95
CA ASP A 170 -28.33 -16.68 -23.15
C ASP A 170 -29.05 -16.24 -21.88
N ILE A 171 -29.33 -14.93 -21.78
CA ILE A 171 -29.94 -14.33 -20.59
C ILE A 171 -31.41 -14.00 -20.87
N GLN A 172 -32.29 -14.61 -20.08
CA GLN A 172 -33.68 -14.25 -20.07
C GLN A 172 -33.92 -12.93 -19.34
N ILE A 173 -34.37 -11.90 -20.03
CA ILE A 173 -34.79 -10.61 -19.44
C ILE A 173 -36.30 -10.66 -19.22
N ASN A 174 -36.71 -10.80 -17.96
CA ASN A 174 -38.13 -10.92 -17.59
C ASN A 174 -38.84 -9.57 -17.44
N GLU A 175 -38.10 -8.49 -17.21
CA GLU A 175 -38.59 -7.13 -17.14
C GLU A 175 -37.70 -6.22 -18.00
N PRO A 176 -38.25 -5.32 -18.83
CA PRO A 176 -37.45 -4.34 -19.57
C PRO A 176 -36.62 -3.50 -18.61
N ILE A 177 -35.30 -3.47 -18.83
CA ILE A 177 -34.39 -2.74 -17.95
C ILE A 177 -34.51 -1.25 -18.21
N ASN A 178 -34.94 -0.51 -17.20
CA ASN A 178 -35.12 0.94 -17.25
C ASN A 178 -34.60 1.59 -15.95
N PRO A 179 -33.38 2.13 -15.97
CA PRO A 179 -32.78 2.78 -14.79
C PRO A 179 -33.60 3.95 -14.24
N ASN A 180 -34.39 4.62 -15.09
CA ASN A 180 -35.20 5.76 -14.67
C ASN A 180 -36.49 5.36 -13.93
N ARG A 181 -36.91 4.08 -14.04
CA ARG A 181 -38.14 3.58 -13.41
C ARG A 181 -38.00 2.11 -13.05
N LEU A 182 -37.68 1.84 -11.80
CA LEU A 182 -37.51 0.49 -11.26
C LEU A 182 -38.85 -0.15 -10.87
N THR A 183 -38.89 -1.49 -10.88
CA THR A 183 -40.06 -2.28 -10.48
C THR A 183 -39.98 -2.82 -9.04
N ASN A 184 -39.37 -2.04 -8.13
CA ASN A 184 -39.15 -2.44 -6.71
C ASN A 184 -40.43 -2.61 -5.89
N SER A 185 -41.59 -2.19 -6.39
CA SER A 185 -42.87 -2.30 -5.71
C SER A 185 -43.31 -3.76 -5.39
N LYS A 186 -42.83 -4.73 -6.18
CA LYS A 186 -43.10 -6.16 -5.95
C LYS A 186 -41.80 -6.90 -5.62
N LYS A 187 -41.81 -7.63 -4.49
CA LYS A 187 -40.67 -8.48 -4.12
C LYS A 187 -40.62 -9.71 -5.04
N LEU A 188 -39.42 -10.19 -5.27
CA LEU A 188 -39.23 -11.49 -5.94
C LEU A 188 -39.77 -12.62 -5.10
N SER A 189 -40.38 -13.64 -5.73
CA SER A 189 -40.95 -14.80 -5.08
C SER A 189 -40.65 -16.08 -5.86
N LYS A 190 -40.75 -17.23 -5.22
CA LYS A 190 -40.48 -18.54 -5.83
C LYS A 190 -41.38 -18.89 -7.04
N ASN A 191 -42.49 -18.17 -7.22
CA ASN A 191 -43.42 -18.36 -8.33
C ASN A 191 -43.01 -17.55 -9.59
N MET A 192 -41.94 -16.80 -9.51
CA MET A 192 -41.40 -16.00 -10.64
C MET A 192 -40.39 -16.84 -11.43
N THR A 193 -40.31 -16.61 -12.72
CA THR A 193 -39.35 -17.30 -13.59
C THR A 193 -37.95 -16.79 -13.35
N PRO A 194 -36.93 -17.66 -13.37
CA PRO A 194 -35.53 -17.23 -13.36
C PRO A 194 -35.22 -16.27 -14.50
N GLY A 195 -34.32 -15.32 -14.27
CA GLY A 195 -33.91 -14.32 -15.26
C GLY A 195 -33.65 -12.96 -14.63
N VAL A 196 -33.41 -11.96 -15.49
CA VAL A 196 -33.08 -10.61 -15.08
C VAL A 196 -34.31 -9.75 -14.88
N TYR A 197 -34.34 -9.02 -13.77
CA TYR A 197 -35.42 -8.15 -13.34
C TYR A 197 -34.96 -6.70 -13.18
N ASN A 198 -35.82 -5.76 -13.54
CA ASN A 198 -35.60 -4.32 -13.40
C ASN A 198 -35.75 -3.84 -11.95
N LYS A 199 -34.97 -4.44 -11.07
CA LYS A 199 -35.00 -4.19 -9.61
C LYS A 199 -33.61 -3.86 -9.11
N SER A 200 -33.56 -2.98 -8.10
CA SER A 200 -32.34 -2.69 -7.35
C SER A 200 -32.45 -3.13 -5.91
N LEU A 201 -31.31 -3.31 -5.26
CA LEU A 201 -31.24 -3.61 -3.83
C LEU A 201 -30.07 -2.90 -3.17
N VAL A 202 -30.24 -2.61 -1.87
CA VAL A 202 -29.14 -2.27 -0.96
C VAL A 202 -28.95 -3.44 -0.03
N PHE A 203 -27.73 -3.90 0.11
CA PHE A 203 -27.44 -5.10 0.91
C PHE A 203 -26.15 -4.94 1.70
N ALA A 204 -26.08 -5.70 2.81
CA ALA A 204 -24.89 -5.85 3.60
C ALA A 204 -24.05 -6.98 3.02
N GLY A 205 -22.76 -6.75 2.86
CA GLY A 205 -21.82 -7.75 2.38
C GLY A 205 -20.46 -7.60 3.04
N GLU A 206 -19.72 -8.66 3.08
CA GLU A 206 -18.30 -8.65 3.37
C GLU A 206 -17.55 -8.54 2.05
N ASN A 207 -16.47 -7.84 2.04
CA ASN A 207 -15.69 -7.21 0.96
C ASN A 207 -15.23 -8.16 -0.17
N THR A 208 -15.74 -8.09 -1.40
CA THR A 208 -15.35 -9.12 -2.39
C THR A 208 -15.22 -8.70 -3.87
N VAL A 209 -15.72 -7.55 -4.27
CA VAL A 209 -15.74 -7.15 -5.70
C VAL A 209 -14.36 -6.84 -6.29
N TYR A 210 -13.34 -6.76 -5.45
CA TYR A 210 -12.04 -6.20 -5.78
C TYR A 210 -10.97 -7.23 -6.17
N ASN A 211 -11.28 -8.51 -6.15
CA ASN A 211 -10.29 -9.57 -6.33
C ASN A 211 -10.05 -10.00 -7.78
N ILE A 212 -10.82 -9.50 -8.76
CA ILE A 212 -10.69 -9.92 -10.17
C ILE A 212 -9.26 -9.73 -10.71
N ASN A 213 -8.67 -8.56 -10.47
CA ASN A 213 -7.29 -8.29 -10.92
C ASN A 213 -6.27 -9.22 -10.25
N LEU A 214 -6.50 -9.54 -8.97
CA LEU A 214 -5.64 -10.47 -8.22
C LEU A 214 -5.79 -11.88 -8.75
N LEU A 215 -7.02 -12.35 -8.96
CA LEU A 215 -7.30 -13.67 -9.52
C LEU A 215 -6.67 -13.85 -10.91
N GLN A 216 -6.74 -12.84 -11.76
CA GLN A 216 -6.07 -12.87 -13.07
C GLN A 216 -4.55 -12.95 -12.94
N ASP A 217 -3.93 -12.13 -12.06
CA ASP A 217 -2.50 -12.20 -11.82
C ASP A 217 -2.07 -13.57 -11.28
N LEU A 218 -2.82 -14.14 -10.30
CA LEU A 218 -2.53 -15.47 -9.76
C LEU A 218 -2.67 -16.57 -10.81
N LEU A 219 -3.69 -16.51 -11.66
CA LEU A 219 -3.89 -17.46 -12.75
C LEU A 219 -2.74 -17.43 -13.75
N GLU A 220 -2.29 -16.24 -14.14
CA GLU A 220 -1.14 -16.09 -15.03
C GLU A 220 0.16 -16.56 -14.35
N LEU A 221 0.36 -16.21 -13.07
CA LEU A 221 1.53 -16.61 -12.29
C LEU A 221 1.66 -18.14 -12.17
N LYS A 222 0.54 -18.86 -11.98
CA LYS A 222 0.50 -20.32 -11.92
C LYS A 222 1.19 -21.00 -13.11
N ASN A 223 1.20 -20.33 -14.27
CA ASN A 223 1.77 -20.87 -15.51
C ASN A 223 3.19 -20.34 -15.83
N LYS A 224 3.76 -19.45 -14.98
CA LYS A 224 5.08 -18.87 -15.21
C LYS A 224 6.21 -19.82 -14.74
N LYS A 225 7.28 -19.88 -15.54
CA LYS A 225 8.48 -20.70 -15.24
C LYS A 225 9.61 -19.93 -14.54
N ASP A 226 9.48 -18.63 -14.43
CA ASP A 226 10.53 -17.71 -13.96
C ASP A 226 10.27 -17.12 -12.56
N LEU A 227 9.35 -17.73 -11.81
CA LEU A 227 8.98 -17.31 -10.44
C LEU A 227 10.20 -17.19 -9.51
N TYR A 228 11.12 -18.16 -9.59
CA TYR A 228 12.33 -18.21 -8.77
C TYR A 228 13.39 -17.14 -9.07
N LYS A 229 13.22 -16.39 -10.16
CA LYS A 229 14.09 -15.27 -10.50
C LYS A 229 13.66 -13.95 -9.84
N THR A 230 12.57 -13.98 -9.11
CA THR A 230 11.91 -12.81 -8.53
C THR A 230 11.86 -12.87 -7.02
N ALA A 231 11.44 -11.78 -6.37
CA ALA A 231 11.27 -11.75 -4.92
C ALA A 231 10.16 -12.70 -4.41
N LEU A 232 9.33 -13.23 -5.31
CA LEU A 232 8.30 -14.22 -4.95
C LEU A 232 8.90 -15.53 -4.41
N SER A 233 10.12 -15.91 -4.85
CA SER A 233 10.81 -17.11 -4.35
C SER A 233 11.15 -17.03 -2.85
N PHE A 234 11.23 -15.82 -2.28
CA PHE A 234 11.58 -15.64 -0.85
C PHE A 234 10.54 -16.20 0.12
N ILE A 235 9.38 -16.58 -0.38
CA ILE A 235 8.36 -17.26 0.42
C ILE A 235 8.81 -18.67 0.80
N LEU A 236 9.55 -19.37 -0.09
CA LEU A 236 10.02 -20.74 0.13
C LEU A 236 11.52 -20.81 0.44
N GLU A 237 12.31 -19.92 -0.12
CA GLU A 237 13.77 -19.99 -0.04
C GLU A 237 14.33 -19.19 1.14
N LYS A 238 15.31 -19.76 1.84
CA LYS A 238 16.14 -18.99 2.76
C LYS A 238 16.96 -17.97 1.98
N VAL A 239 16.73 -16.71 2.24
CA VAL A 239 17.41 -15.60 1.56
C VAL A 239 18.79 -15.39 2.19
N PRO A 240 19.90 -15.61 1.46
CA PRO A 240 21.22 -15.34 1.99
C PRO A 240 21.45 -13.83 2.17
N SER A 241 22.09 -13.45 3.27
CA SER A 241 22.56 -12.08 3.42
C SER A 241 23.75 -11.82 2.49
N LEU A 242 23.78 -10.64 1.89
CA LEU A 242 24.90 -10.21 1.04
C LEU A 242 25.96 -9.54 1.92
N LYS A 243 27.25 -9.62 1.52
CA LYS A 243 28.30 -8.84 2.19
C LYS A 243 28.02 -7.34 2.01
N GLY A 244 27.87 -6.64 3.13
CA GLY A 244 27.49 -5.24 3.12
C GLY A 244 28.59 -4.30 2.62
N ILE A 245 28.17 -3.25 1.95
CA ILE A 245 29.02 -2.08 1.68
C ILE A 245 28.56 -1.01 2.67
N ASP A 246 29.46 -0.57 3.53
CA ASP A 246 29.19 0.55 4.44
C ASP A 246 29.16 1.85 3.62
N LYS A 247 27.95 2.33 3.34
CA LYS A 247 27.72 3.58 2.60
C LYS A 247 27.17 4.64 3.52
N THR A 248 27.67 5.85 3.36
CA THR A 248 27.06 7.02 4.00
C THR A 248 25.64 7.23 3.48
N PRO A 249 24.63 7.21 4.32
CA PRO A 249 23.26 7.46 3.89
C PRO A 249 23.08 8.95 3.54
N VAL A 250 22.27 9.23 2.54
CA VAL A 250 21.83 10.59 2.20
C VAL A 250 20.43 10.77 2.81
N LEU A 251 20.29 11.66 3.78
CA LEU A 251 19.08 11.81 4.57
C LEU A 251 18.50 13.23 4.43
N PRO A 252 17.61 13.47 3.46
CA PRO A 252 16.88 14.74 3.38
C PRO A 252 15.86 14.94 4.49
N PHE A 253 15.38 13.85 5.09
CA PHE A 253 14.47 13.88 6.23
C PHE A 253 15.19 13.46 7.51
N PRO A 254 14.86 14.05 8.67
CA PRO A 254 15.44 13.66 9.95
C PRO A 254 15.29 12.16 10.22
N SER A 255 16.26 11.53 10.82
CA SER A 255 16.26 10.10 11.13
C SER A 255 16.97 9.81 12.44
N ASN A 256 16.43 8.86 13.21
CA ASN A 256 17.09 8.36 14.40
C ASN A 256 18.12 7.26 14.02
N GLU A 257 18.94 6.88 15.00
CA GLU A 257 20.00 5.89 14.78
C GLU A 257 19.51 4.52 14.33
N TYR A 258 18.36 4.07 14.85
CA TYR A 258 17.76 2.80 14.46
C TYR A 258 17.31 2.80 13.00
N GLN A 259 16.71 3.91 12.56
CA GLN A 259 16.32 4.09 11.16
C GLN A 259 17.54 4.13 10.23
N ILE A 260 18.64 4.76 10.66
CA ILE A 260 19.88 4.82 9.90
C ILE A 260 20.51 3.43 9.78
N LYS A 261 20.61 2.69 10.86
CA LYS A 261 21.10 1.29 10.86
C LYS A 261 20.23 0.39 9.99
N ALA A 262 18.90 0.52 10.09
CA ALA A 262 17.98 -0.22 9.26
C ALA A 262 18.19 0.09 7.76
N LEU A 263 18.35 1.37 7.41
CA LEU A 263 18.60 1.80 6.04
C LEU A 263 19.92 1.21 5.48
N GLN A 264 20.99 1.20 6.26
CA GLN A 264 22.28 0.60 5.87
C GLN A 264 22.16 -0.91 5.65
N ASN A 265 21.42 -1.61 6.50
CA ASN A 265 21.22 -3.06 6.40
C ASN A 265 20.41 -3.48 5.17
N ILE A 266 19.48 -2.66 4.70
CA ILE A 266 18.65 -2.97 3.52
C ILE A 266 19.48 -3.20 2.27
N PHE A 267 20.56 -2.42 2.07
CA PHE A 267 21.42 -2.58 0.89
C PHE A 267 22.18 -3.91 0.89
N GLN A 268 22.26 -4.58 2.05
CA GLN A 268 22.98 -5.84 2.25
C GLN A 268 22.10 -7.08 2.08
N ASN A 269 20.79 -6.90 1.94
CA ASN A 269 19.84 -8.00 1.94
C ASN A 269 18.94 -8.00 0.70
N LYS A 270 18.53 -9.18 0.25
CA LYS A 270 17.52 -9.33 -0.79
C LYS A 270 16.10 -9.15 -0.24
N LEU A 271 15.89 -9.60 1.00
CA LEU A 271 14.67 -9.42 1.77
C LEU A 271 15.01 -8.71 3.09
N SER A 272 14.28 -7.65 3.41
CA SER A 272 14.41 -6.94 4.68
C SER A 272 13.04 -6.73 5.31
N VAL A 273 12.94 -7.03 6.60
CA VAL A 273 11.74 -6.79 7.39
C VAL A 273 12.04 -5.71 8.41
N ILE A 274 11.25 -4.64 8.40
CA ILE A 274 11.39 -3.48 9.28
C ILE A 274 10.14 -3.36 10.13
N THR A 275 10.31 -3.52 11.42
CA THR A 275 9.21 -3.41 12.38
C THR A 275 9.27 -2.09 13.13
N GLY A 276 8.12 -1.49 13.36
CA GLY A 276 8.02 -0.26 14.16
C GLY A 276 6.59 0.08 14.52
N PRO A 277 6.33 0.41 15.80
CA PRO A 277 5.01 0.86 16.26
C PRO A 277 4.51 2.11 15.52
N PRO A 278 3.22 2.45 15.65
CA PRO A 278 2.70 3.74 15.20
C PRO A 278 3.47 4.92 15.80
N GLY A 279 3.66 5.98 15.04
CA GLY A 279 4.37 7.18 15.51
C GLY A 279 5.90 7.11 15.50
N THR A 280 6.53 5.97 15.21
CA THR A 280 8.00 5.83 15.15
C THR A 280 8.64 6.43 13.90
N GLY A 281 7.85 7.02 13.01
CA GLY A 281 8.36 7.67 11.80
C GLY A 281 8.57 6.71 10.61
N LYS A 282 7.82 5.61 10.50
CA LYS A 282 7.87 4.66 9.36
C LYS A 282 7.84 5.37 8.01
N SER A 283 6.88 6.27 7.77
CA SER A 283 6.77 7.00 6.50
C SER A 283 7.98 7.91 6.23
N GLN A 284 8.65 8.40 7.26
CA GLN A 284 9.87 9.21 7.15
C GLN A 284 11.06 8.34 6.77
N PHE A 285 11.18 7.18 7.40
CA PHE A 285 12.15 6.16 7.07
C PHE A 285 11.99 5.69 5.61
N ILE A 286 10.75 5.34 5.19
CA ILE A 286 10.44 4.94 3.81
C ILE A 286 10.82 6.05 2.82
N SER A 287 10.56 7.32 3.15
CA SER A 287 10.92 8.45 2.29
C SER A 287 12.44 8.54 2.08
N ASN A 288 13.25 8.41 3.14
CA ASN A 288 14.71 8.37 3.03
C ASN A 288 15.21 7.13 2.27
N LEU A 289 14.57 5.97 2.48
CA LEU A 289 14.88 4.74 1.78
C LEU A 289 14.65 4.88 0.27
N LEU A 290 13.49 5.37 -0.15
CA LEU A 290 13.16 5.60 -1.56
C LEU A 290 14.17 6.54 -2.23
N ILE A 291 14.60 7.59 -1.54
CA ILE A 291 15.61 8.54 -2.05
C ILE A 291 16.96 7.86 -2.20
N ASN A 292 17.42 7.09 -1.23
CA ASN A 292 18.70 6.39 -1.33
C ASN A 292 18.68 5.35 -2.46
N LEU A 293 17.60 4.61 -2.63
CA LEU A 293 17.43 3.69 -3.77
C LEU A 293 17.44 4.44 -5.11
N PHE A 294 16.78 5.61 -5.18
CA PHE A 294 16.83 6.48 -6.35
C PHE A 294 18.27 6.93 -6.68
N LEU A 295 19.04 7.36 -5.68
CA LEU A 295 20.44 7.76 -5.86
C LEU A 295 21.31 6.62 -6.39
N GLU A 296 21.04 5.38 -5.95
CA GLU A 296 21.67 4.16 -6.48
C GLU A 296 21.17 3.77 -7.89
N GLY A 297 20.25 4.53 -8.47
CA GLY A 297 19.67 4.25 -9.77
C GLY A 297 18.72 3.06 -9.79
N LYS A 298 18.26 2.60 -8.63
CA LYS A 298 17.34 1.46 -8.49
C LYS A 298 15.92 1.87 -8.79
N SER A 299 15.20 1.00 -9.50
CA SER A 299 13.76 1.12 -9.71
C SER A 299 12.99 0.53 -8.53
N VAL A 300 11.99 1.25 -8.07
CA VAL A 300 11.24 0.90 -6.86
C VAL A 300 9.74 0.97 -7.09
N LEU A 301 9.05 -0.08 -6.70
CA LEU A 301 7.60 -0.12 -6.56
C LEU A 301 7.23 0.00 -5.07
N PHE A 302 6.62 1.09 -4.69
CA PHE A 302 6.08 1.28 -3.35
C PHE A 302 4.60 0.93 -3.33
N VAL A 303 4.21 0.02 -2.44
CA VAL A 303 2.84 -0.48 -2.35
C VAL A 303 2.32 -0.47 -0.92
N SER A 304 1.03 -0.26 -0.78
CA SER A 304 0.30 -0.47 0.46
C SER A 304 -1.11 -0.99 0.19
N HIS A 305 -1.77 -1.49 1.21
CA HIS A 305 -3.16 -1.91 1.13
C HIS A 305 -4.11 -0.72 0.88
N THR A 306 -3.87 0.42 1.55
CA THR A 306 -4.74 1.61 1.49
C THR A 306 -4.17 2.72 0.59
N ASN A 307 -5.07 3.52 0.01
CA ASN A 307 -4.67 4.72 -0.74
C ASN A 307 -4.01 5.76 0.18
N GLU A 308 -4.53 5.93 1.39
CA GLU A 308 -4.04 6.91 2.36
C GLU A 308 -2.57 6.72 2.70
N ALA A 309 -2.16 5.47 2.98
CA ALA A 309 -0.75 5.17 3.25
C ALA A 309 0.16 5.51 2.07
N VAL A 310 -0.29 5.19 0.84
CA VAL A 310 0.47 5.53 -0.36
C VAL A 310 0.54 7.04 -0.57
N ASP A 311 -0.56 7.76 -0.34
CA ASP A 311 -0.66 9.20 -0.57
C ASP A 311 0.17 10.00 0.44
N VAL A 312 0.27 9.56 1.70
CA VAL A 312 1.13 10.16 2.74
C VAL A 312 2.60 10.18 2.31
N VAL A 313 3.13 9.05 1.86
CA VAL A 313 4.53 8.95 1.43
C VAL A 313 4.75 9.72 0.13
N ASN A 314 3.83 9.60 -0.83
CA ASN A 314 3.88 10.31 -2.10
C ASN A 314 3.89 11.84 -1.90
N HIS A 315 2.97 12.35 -1.07
CA HIS A 315 2.90 13.77 -0.75
C HIS A 315 4.19 14.27 -0.07
N LYS A 316 4.71 13.50 0.90
CA LYS A 316 5.91 13.86 1.64
C LYS A 316 7.14 13.99 0.73
N ILE A 317 7.32 13.04 -0.18
CA ILE A 317 8.44 13.07 -1.14
C ILE A 317 8.24 14.20 -2.15
N ASN A 318 7.06 14.31 -2.77
CA ASN A 318 6.82 15.24 -3.86
C ASN A 318 6.71 16.71 -3.41
N LYS A 319 6.40 16.95 -2.13
CA LYS A 319 6.47 18.30 -1.53
C LYS A 319 7.91 18.84 -1.56
N GLN A 320 8.91 17.98 -1.37
CA GLN A 320 10.32 18.37 -1.31
C GLN A 320 11.03 18.16 -2.65
N PHE A 321 10.67 17.10 -3.38
CA PHE A 321 11.24 16.69 -4.66
C PHE A 321 10.11 16.49 -5.68
N ARG A 322 9.65 17.59 -6.27
CA ARG A 322 8.49 17.62 -7.14
C ARG A 322 8.52 16.51 -8.20
N ASN A 323 7.48 15.68 -8.23
CA ASN A 323 7.29 14.58 -9.17
C ASN A 323 8.39 13.50 -9.17
N LEU A 324 9.16 13.35 -8.08
CA LEU A 324 10.15 12.28 -7.95
C LEU A 324 9.48 10.90 -7.79
N MET A 325 8.35 10.85 -7.12
CA MET A 325 7.54 9.64 -6.91
C MET A 325 6.24 9.73 -7.70
N LEU A 326 6.01 8.76 -8.57
CA LEU A 326 4.84 8.72 -9.43
C LEU A 326 3.72 7.90 -8.78
N ARG A 327 2.59 8.55 -8.57
CA ARG A 327 1.38 7.91 -8.07
C ARG A 327 0.57 7.34 -9.23
N THR A 328 0.19 6.07 -9.12
CA THR A 328 -0.60 5.36 -10.13
C THR A 328 -1.78 4.62 -9.49
N GLY A 329 -2.59 3.96 -10.29
CA GLY A 329 -3.70 3.12 -9.84
C GLY A 329 -5.07 3.72 -10.07
N ARG A 330 -5.27 5.03 -9.95
CA ARG A 330 -6.53 5.71 -10.31
C ARG A 330 -6.43 6.40 -11.67
N LYS A 331 -7.56 6.55 -12.37
CA LYS A 331 -7.63 7.23 -13.68
C LYS A 331 -7.09 8.67 -13.60
N GLU A 332 -7.44 9.39 -12.54
CA GLU A 332 -7.00 10.76 -12.29
C GLU A 332 -5.47 10.87 -12.26
N PHE A 333 -4.80 9.93 -11.57
CA PHE A 333 -3.34 9.90 -11.50
C PHE A 333 -2.70 9.57 -12.86
N ARG A 334 -3.34 8.75 -13.70
CA ARG A 334 -2.86 8.44 -15.05
C ARG A 334 -2.97 9.66 -15.98
N GLN A 335 -4.05 10.40 -15.91
CA GLN A 335 -4.25 11.64 -16.67
C GLN A 335 -3.27 12.75 -16.22
N ASP A 336 -3.00 12.82 -14.92
CA ASP A 336 -2.07 13.78 -14.33
C ASP A 336 -0.59 13.45 -14.64
N LEU A 337 -0.25 12.19 -14.94
CA LEU A 337 1.10 11.78 -15.32
C LEU A 337 1.67 12.62 -16.46
N LYS A 338 0.88 12.90 -17.50
CA LYS A 338 1.32 13.70 -18.64
C LYS A 338 1.62 15.16 -18.25
N GLY A 339 0.75 15.76 -17.43
CA GLY A 339 0.96 17.10 -16.89
C GLY A 339 2.25 17.17 -16.07
N LYS A 340 2.43 16.22 -15.14
CA LYS A 340 3.63 16.09 -14.30
C LYS A 340 4.91 15.91 -15.11
N PHE A 341 4.84 15.17 -16.20
CA PHE A 341 5.97 14.97 -17.08
C PHE A 341 6.35 16.21 -17.87
N ASN A 342 5.38 16.90 -18.45
CA ASN A 342 5.64 18.16 -19.14
C ASN A 342 6.25 19.20 -18.20
N GLU A 343 5.78 19.26 -16.96
CA GLU A 343 6.38 20.09 -15.91
C GLU A 343 7.83 19.69 -15.60
N LEU A 344 8.10 18.38 -15.49
CA LEU A 344 9.46 17.88 -15.26
C LEU A 344 10.41 18.25 -16.39
N ILE A 345 9.98 18.15 -17.63
CA ILE A 345 10.77 18.54 -18.81
C ILE A 345 11.05 20.05 -18.78
N LEU A 346 10.03 20.87 -18.54
CA LEU A 346 10.16 22.34 -18.48
C LEU A 346 11.03 22.81 -17.30
N ASP A 347 10.85 22.22 -16.12
CA ASP A 347 11.70 22.53 -14.95
C ASP A 347 13.15 22.12 -15.16
N SER A 348 13.37 21.09 -15.93
CA SER A 348 14.68 20.53 -16.23
C SER A 348 15.53 21.44 -17.12
N GLU A 349 14.91 22.13 -18.06
CA GLU A 349 15.61 23.06 -18.97
C GLU A 349 16.09 24.34 -18.28
N LYS A 350 15.55 24.67 -17.10
CA LYS A 350 15.79 25.94 -16.40
C LYS A 350 16.81 25.88 -15.27
N ARG A 351 17.34 24.71 -14.88
CA ARG A 351 18.17 24.57 -13.67
C ARG A 351 19.56 24.01 -13.95
N THR A 352 20.57 24.82 -13.69
CA THR A 352 21.97 24.38 -13.51
C THR A 352 22.20 24.09 -12.02
N TYR A 353 22.81 22.95 -11.71
CA TYR A 353 23.15 22.57 -10.34
C TYR A 353 24.60 22.84 -10.02
N ASN A 354 24.83 23.74 -9.06
CA ASN A 354 26.16 24.06 -8.49
C ASN A 354 26.22 23.73 -6.99
N GLY A 355 25.57 22.63 -6.57
CA GLY A 355 25.35 22.34 -5.15
C GLY A 355 26.39 21.45 -4.49
N THR A 356 26.13 21.11 -3.24
CA THR A 356 26.98 20.32 -2.35
C THR A 356 27.26 18.93 -2.94
N GLY A 357 28.54 18.60 -3.15
CA GLY A 357 28.93 17.29 -3.65
C GLY A 357 28.83 16.19 -2.57
N LEU A 358 28.74 14.93 -2.98
CA LEU A 358 28.69 13.76 -2.08
C LEU A 358 29.87 13.73 -1.09
N LYS A 359 31.05 14.24 -1.48
CA LYS A 359 32.21 14.34 -0.60
C LYS A 359 31.95 15.22 0.64
N ALA A 360 31.24 16.33 0.46
CA ALA A 360 30.90 17.23 1.58
C ALA A 360 29.87 16.58 2.53
N ILE A 361 28.89 15.85 2.01
CA ILE A 361 27.93 15.07 2.79
C ILE A 361 28.65 14.00 3.60
N ASN A 362 29.58 13.25 2.98
CA ASN A 362 30.37 12.23 3.66
C ASN A 362 31.26 12.83 4.78
N SER A 363 31.83 14.01 4.57
CA SER A 363 32.60 14.72 5.59
C SER A 363 31.72 15.13 6.77
N LEU A 364 30.57 15.74 6.50
CA LEU A 364 29.59 16.10 7.55
C LEU A 364 29.14 14.87 8.35
N TRP A 365 28.83 13.78 7.65
CA TRP A 365 28.43 12.53 8.31
C TRP A 365 29.52 11.99 9.23
N LYS A 366 30.76 11.91 8.76
CA LYS A 366 31.90 11.48 9.59
C LYS A 366 32.04 12.35 10.84
N THR A 367 31.91 13.67 10.69
CA THR A 367 31.96 14.60 11.83
C THR A 367 30.84 14.32 12.83
N ILE A 368 29.61 14.10 12.36
CA ILE A 368 28.47 13.74 13.24
C ILE A 368 28.75 12.45 14.00
N ILE A 369 29.25 11.41 13.33
CA ILE A 369 29.61 10.14 13.98
C ILE A 369 30.67 10.36 15.05
N THR A 370 31.73 11.12 14.76
CA THR A 370 32.78 11.45 15.76
C THR A 370 32.21 12.14 16.99
N TYR A 371 31.26 13.08 16.82
CA TYR A 371 30.64 13.74 17.98
C TYR A 371 29.71 12.80 18.75
N ARG A 372 29.00 11.89 18.08
CA ARG A 372 28.19 10.85 18.74
C ARG A 372 29.05 9.85 19.55
N GLU A 373 30.18 9.44 18.97
CA GLU A 373 31.17 8.61 19.68
C GLU A 373 31.71 9.31 20.92
N LYS A 374 32.04 10.61 20.82
CA LYS A 374 32.43 11.42 22.00
C LYS A 374 31.34 11.48 23.06
N LEU A 375 30.07 11.60 22.65
CA LEU A 375 28.94 11.60 23.59
C LEU A 375 28.83 10.27 24.34
N ILE A 376 28.95 9.15 23.62
CA ILE A 376 28.94 7.80 24.20
C ILE A 376 30.14 7.61 25.15
N GLU A 377 31.33 8.10 24.79
CA GLU A 377 32.51 8.05 25.63
C GLU A 377 32.28 8.87 26.91
N LEU A 378 31.72 10.07 26.82
CA LEU A 378 31.38 10.92 27.94
C LEU A 378 30.38 10.24 28.88
N ASP A 379 29.27 9.72 28.38
CA ASP A 379 28.27 8.99 29.17
C ASP A 379 28.87 7.76 29.88
N THR A 380 29.82 7.10 29.24
CA THR A 380 30.52 5.95 29.82
C THR A 380 31.46 6.39 30.93
N LEU A 381 32.20 7.49 30.76
CA LEU A 381 33.08 8.04 31.75
C LEU A 381 32.32 8.59 32.96
N GLU A 382 31.19 9.27 32.74
CA GLU A 382 30.30 9.75 33.82
C GLU A 382 29.77 8.59 34.65
N ARG A 383 29.27 7.54 34.02
CA ARG A 383 28.77 6.33 34.69
C ARG A 383 29.86 5.65 35.51
N ASN A 384 31.04 5.46 34.92
CA ASN A 384 32.18 4.87 35.63
C ASN A 384 32.64 5.73 36.83
N PHE A 385 32.59 7.07 36.69
CA PHE A 385 32.89 7.99 37.76
C PHE A 385 31.87 7.88 38.90
N GLU A 386 30.59 7.85 38.60
CA GLU A 386 29.50 7.70 39.56
C GLU A 386 29.62 6.37 40.31
N GLU A 387 29.83 5.25 39.63
CA GLU A 387 29.99 3.94 40.25
C GLU A 387 31.20 3.90 41.22
N LEU A 388 32.35 4.47 40.79
CA LEU A 388 33.54 4.54 41.65
C LEU A 388 33.34 5.49 42.83
N TYR A 389 32.62 6.59 42.62
CA TYR A 389 32.30 7.55 43.69
C TYR A 389 31.39 6.93 44.74
N TYR A 390 30.38 6.15 44.33
CA TYR A 390 29.53 5.39 45.25
C TYR A 390 30.34 4.35 46.05
N ARG A 391 31.19 3.58 45.38
CA ARG A 391 32.08 2.62 46.06
C ARG A 391 33.03 3.30 47.06
N TYR A 392 33.62 4.41 46.69
CA TYR A 392 34.51 5.18 47.58
C TYR A 392 33.78 5.69 48.82
N ASN A 393 32.53 6.15 48.69
CA ASN A 393 31.73 6.63 49.82
C ASN A 393 31.18 5.49 50.69
N ASP A 394 30.79 4.37 50.09
CA ASP A 394 30.26 3.21 50.81
C ASP A 394 31.37 2.53 51.65
N GLU A 395 32.56 2.37 51.09
CA GLU A 395 33.70 1.88 51.81
C GLU A 395 34.08 2.82 53.00
N SER A 396 33.72 4.09 52.99
CA SER A 396 33.96 5.01 54.10
C SER A 396 33.12 4.69 55.34
N LYS A 397 31.99 4.04 55.20
CA LYS A 397 31.09 3.68 56.33
C LYS A 397 31.47 2.39 57.03
N SER A 398 32.32 1.55 56.42
CA SER A 398 32.70 0.22 56.99
C SER A 398 33.91 0.18 57.88
N LEU A 399 34.55 1.33 58.19
CA LEU A 399 35.81 1.45 58.90
C LEU A 399 35.77 1.11 60.41
N ILE A 400 34.61 0.93 61.02
CA ILE A 400 34.45 0.95 62.48
C ILE A 400 34.80 -0.39 63.15
N ARG A 401 35.03 -1.49 62.40
CA ARG A 401 35.21 -2.86 62.94
C ARG A 401 36.44 -3.65 62.47
N LEU A 402 37.53 -3.03 62.00
CA LEU A 402 38.63 -3.74 61.36
C LEU A 402 39.92 -3.77 62.22
N ASN A 403 40.65 -4.91 62.20
CA ASN A 403 42.00 -5.09 62.81
C ASN A 403 43.05 -4.24 62.05
N LEU A 404 44.24 -3.99 62.72
CA LEU A 404 45.29 -3.07 62.24
C LEU A 404 45.74 -3.38 60.79
N PHE A 405 45.92 -4.64 60.44
CA PHE A 405 46.34 -5.09 59.09
C PHE A 405 45.26 -4.85 58.02
N SER A 406 43.99 -5.11 58.34
CA SER A 406 42.89 -4.85 57.50
C SER A 406 42.60 -3.36 57.30
N ARG A 407 42.98 -2.52 58.30
CA ARG A 407 42.93 -1.04 58.18
C ARG A 407 43.96 -0.52 57.16
N LEU A 408 45.16 -1.07 57.11
CA LEU A 408 46.22 -0.69 56.18
C LEU A 408 45.83 -1.10 54.71
N ALA A 409 45.38 -2.34 54.52
CA ALA A 409 44.91 -2.82 53.24
C ALA A 409 43.69 -2.00 52.70
N PHE A 410 42.78 -1.66 53.62
CA PHE A 410 41.62 -0.81 53.33
C PHE A 410 42.03 0.62 52.95
N SER A 411 42.98 1.22 53.71
CA SER A 411 43.51 2.55 53.42
C SER A 411 44.18 2.60 52.01
N LEU A 412 44.97 1.57 51.67
CA LEU A 412 45.62 1.46 50.36
C LEU A 412 44.59 1.33 49.23
N ARG A 413 43.59 0.48 49.46
CA ARG A 413 42.50 0.29 48.48
C ARG A 413 41.72 1.60 48.25
N ARG A 414 41.39 2.30 49.30
CA ARG A 414 40.70 3.60 49.24
C ARG A 414 41.57 4.67 48.57
N PHE A 415 42.86 4.68 48.80
CA PHE A 415 43.82 5.57 48.15
C PHE A 415 43.85 5.27 46.61
N LEU A 416 43.87 4.00 46.22
CA LEU A 416 43.81 3.61 44.82
C LEU A 416 42.49 4.01 44.16
N LEU A 417 41.35 3.88 44.86
CA LEU A 417 40.06 4.38 44.39
C LEU A 417 40.07 5.91 44.23
N PHE A 418 40.64 6.64 45.17
CA PHE A 418 40.80 8.09 45.08
C PHE A 418 41.64 8.49 43.86
N LEU A 419 42.76 7.82 43.61
CA LEU A 419 43.59 8.10 42.42
C LEU A 419 42.82 7.84 41.11
N LYS A 420 42.05 6.75 41.06
CA LYS A 420 41.17 6.46 39.89
C LYS A 420 40.10 7.52 39.70
N LEU A 421 39.46 7.99 40.78
CA LEU A 421 38.48 9.08 40.73
C LEU A 421 39.11 10.38 40.23
N GLN A 422 40.31 10.74 40.73
CA GLN A 422 41.04 11.94 40.27
C GLN A 422 41.40 11.82 38.77
N PHE A 423 41.84 10.66 38.34
CA PHE A 423 42.11 10.40 36.92
C PHE A 423 40.88 10.57 36.04
N LEU A 424 39.75 9.96 36.43
CA LEU A 424 38.48 10.10 35.70
C LEU A 424 37.96 11.54 35.71
N LYS A 425 38.05 12.23 36.86
CA LYS A 425 37.68 13.66 36.99
C LYS A 425 38.51 14.53 36.03
N ASN A 426 39.81 14.30 35.95
CA ASN A 426 40.69 15.03 35.05
C ASN A 426 40.41 14.70 33.57
N LYS A 427 40.02 13.45 33.28
CA LYS A 427 39.61 13.05 31.94
C LYS A 427 38.28 13.70 31.55
N LEU A 428 37.28 13.69 32.44
CA LEU A 428 35.99 14.36 32.25
C LEU A 428 36.14 15.87 32.04
N GLY A 429 37.03 16.54 32.80
CA GLY A 429 37.27 17.97 32.66
C GLY A 429 37.90 18.41 31.31
N LYS A 430 38.39 17.47 30.52
CA LYS A 430 38.87 17.73 29.12
C LYS A 430 37.78 17.61 28.06
N PHE A 431 36.63 17.04 28.39
CA PHE A 431 35.52 16.97 27.47
C PHE A 431 34.69 18.25 27.53
N PRO A 432 34.12 18.69 26.40
CA PRO A 432 33.03 19.66 26.39
C PRO A 432 31.84 19.12 27.20
N THR A 433 31.04 20.02 27.71
CA THR A 433 29.80 19.61 28.39
C THR A 433 28.90 18.78 27.48
N LYS A 434 28.15 17.88 28.07
CA LYS A 434 27.14 17.06 27.32
C LYS A 434 26.22 17.93 26.46
N LEU A 435 25.78 19.07 27.03
CA LEU A 435 24.92 20.02 26.35
C LEU A 435 25.59 20.62 25.10
N GLU A 436 26.87 21.00 25.20
CA GLU A 436 27.62 21.55 24.06
C GLU A 436 27.78 20.52 22.95
N ILE A 437 28.11 19.26 23.29
CA ILE A 437 28.21 18.17 22.33
C ILE A 437 26.84 17.94 21.61
N GLU A 438 25.75 17.87 22.36
CA GLU A 438 24.41 17.70 21.81
C GLU A 438 23.98 18.89 20.92
N GLN A 439 24.31 20.12 21.33
CA GLN A 439 24.02 21.29 20.51
C GLN A 439 24.78 21.28 19.18
N GLU A 440 26.05 20.88 19.19
CA GLU A 440 26.86 20.79 17.99
C GLU A 440 26.36 19.64 17.08
N ILE A 441 25.97 18.48 17.64
CA ILE A 441 25.34 17.41 16.89
C ILE A 441 24.09 17.93 16.18
N ARG A 442 23.18 18.60 16.89
CA ARG A 442 21.93 19.16 16.30
C ARG A 442 22.22 20.18 15.18
N ARG A 443 23.24 21.01 15.36
CA ARG A 443 23.68 21.97 14.33
C ARG A 443 24.20 21.28 13.07
N LEU A 444 25.06 20.27 13.26
CA LEU A 444 25.63 19.48 12.17
C LEU A 444 24.56 18.66 11.45
N GLU A 445 23.60 18.08 12.17
CA GLU A 445 22.49 17.36 11.60
C GLU A 445 21.60 18.25 10.73
N LYS A 446 21.25 19.46 11.19
CA LYS A 446 20.50 20.43 10.37
C LYS A 446 21.24 20.75 9.08
N LYS A 447 22.56 20.96 9.15
CA LYS A 447 23.38 21.21 7.96
C LYS A 447 23.42 19.99 7.05
N PHE A 448 23.55 18.80 7.62
CA PHE A 448 23.59 17.54 6.89
C PHE A 448 22.27 17.25 6.15
N TYR A 449 21.12 17.43 6.81
CA TYR A 449 19.81 17.26 6.16
C TYR A 449 19.61 18.22 5.01
N LYS A 450 19.95 19.51 5.21
CA LYS A 450 19.88 20.53 4.15
C LYS A 450 20.80 20.21 2.98
N SER A 451 22.04 19.82 3.24
CA SER A 451 23.01 19.44 2.21
C SER A 451 22.57 18.18 1.47
N SER A 452 21.98 17.22 2.17
CA SER A 452 21.38 16.01 1.58
C SER A 452 20.22 16.37 0.64
N GLU A 453 19.36 17.29 1.04
CA GLU A 453 18.24 17.76 0.21
C GLU A 453 18.74 18.43 -1.08
N GLU A 454 19.69 19.35 -0.95
CA GLU A 454 20.29 20.06 -2.09
C GLU A 454 20.97 19.09 -3.06
N PHE A 455 21.69 18.11 -2.53
CA PHE A 455 22.35 17.07 -3.33
C PHE A 455 21.33 16.23 -4.11
N VAL A 456 20.26 15.77 -3.45
CA VAL A 456 19.20 14.99 -4.11
C VAL A 456 18.54 15.80 -5.21
N LYS A 457 18.20 17.08 -4.96
CA LYS A 457 17.65 17.98 -5.97
C LYS A 457 18.58 18.10 -7.18
N GLY A 458 19.87 18.24 -6.94
CA GLY A 458 20.87 18.33 -8.01
C GLY A 458 20.98 17.06 -8.85
N ILE A 459 21.10 15.90 -8.21
CA ILE A 459 21.15 14.60 -8.91
C ILE A 459 19.85 14.34 -9.67
N TYR A 460 18.70 14.68 -9.08
CA TYR A 460 17.41 14.54 -9.72
C TYR A 460 17.35 15.34 -11.04
N VAL A 461 17.71 16.62 -10.99
CA VAL A 461 17.79 17.47 -12.17
C VAL A 461 18.75 16.88 -13.21
N GLN A 462 19.97 16.48 -12.84
CA GLN A 462 20.94 15.90 -13.76
C GLN A 462 20.46 14.60 -14.41
N LYS A 463 19.83 13.69 -13.65
CA LYS A 463 19.32 12.42 -14.17
C LYS A 463 18.13 12.62 -15.11
N MET A 464 17.28 13.60 -14.83
CA MET A 464 16.12 13.92 -15.68
C MET A 464 16.51 14.70 -16.93
N LEU A 465 17.53 15.58 -16.84
CA LEU A 465 18.04 16.41 -17.96
C LEU A 465 19.03 15.70 -18.87
N GLY A 466 19.73 14.76 -18.30
CA GLY A 466 21.06 14.36 -18.76
C GLY A 466 21.16 13.69 -20.13
N LYS A 467 20.07 13.48 -20.88
CA LYS A 467 20.16 13.00 -22.28
C LYS A 467 18.79 13.10 -23.00
N GLY A 468 18.77 13.72 -24.16
CA GLY A 468 17.59 13.77 -25.05
C GLY A 468 16.94 12.41 -25.36
N ARG A 469 17.70 11.30 -25.24
CA ARG A 469 17.18 9.92 -25.26
C ARG A 469 16.18 9.62 -24.13
N SER A 470 16.38 10.18 -22.93
CA SER A 470 15.49 9.96 -21.78
C SER A 470 14.11 10.59 -22.00
N VAL A 471 14.09 11.78 -22.58
CA VAL A 471 12.84 12.48 -22.93
C VAL A 471 12.07 11.70 -24.02
N GLY A 472 12.76 11.14 -25.02
CA GLY A 472 12.16 10.32 -26.06
C GLY A 472 11.51 9.04 -25.50
N LYS A 473 12.21 8.33 -24.61
CA LYS A 473 11.70 7.12 -23.94
C LYS A 473 10.42 7.40 -23.15
N VAL A 474 10.39 8.51 -22.43
CA VAL A 474 9.23 8.92 -21.63
C VAL A 474 8.07 9.38 -22.50
N LYS A 475 8.34 10.15 -23.57
CA LYS A 475 7.30 10.56 -24.53
C LYS A 475 6.63 9.35 -25.20
N SER A 476 7.40 8.34 -25.58
CA SER A 476 6.88 7.08 -26.15
C SER A 476 5.94 6.38 -25.16
N PHE A 477 6.32 6.26 -23.91
CA PHE A 477 5.48 5.70 -22.86
C PHE A 477 4.19 6.50 -22.64
N LEU A 478 4.30 7.84 -22.56
CA LEU A 478 3.14 8.72 -22.40
C LEU A 478 2.18 8.64 -23.58
N HIS A 479 2.71 8.52 -24.79
CA HIS A 479 1.86 8.33 -25.97
C HIS A 479 1.05 7.03 -25.89
N GLN A 480 1.61 5.96 -25.33
CA GLN A 480 0.86 4.72 -25.08
C GLN A 480 -0.17 4.89 -23.96
N VAL A 481 0.16 5.59 -22.88
CA VAL A 481 -0.79 5.90 -21.81
C VAL A 481 -1.92 6.79 -22.29
N ASP A 482 -1.67 7.72 -23.20
CA ASP A 482 -2.65 8.65 -23.80
C ASP A 482 -3.52 7.96 -24.86
N SER A 483 -2.91 7.14 -25.69
CA SER A 483 -3.61 6.44 -26.75
C SER A 483 -4.63 5.45 -26.22
N SER A 484 -4.98 5.47 -24.95
CA SER A 484 -5.95 4.77 -24.10
C SER A 484 -6.91 3.77 -24.80
N ARG A 485 -6.59 3.41 -26.00
CA ARG A 485 -6.78 2.10 -26.59
C ARG A 485 -5.73 1.21 -25.94
N LEU A 486 -5.77 1.14 -24.59
CA LEU A 486 -5.25 0.00 -23.88
C LEU A 486 -6.09 -1.16 -24.44
N ASN A 487 -5.62 -1.70 -25.56
CA ASN A 487 -6.00 -3.04 -25.96
C ASN A 487 -5.83 -3.90 -24.70
N ASP A 488 -6.61 -4.94 -24.56
CA ASP A 488 -6.76 -5.84 -23.41
C ASP A 488 -5.47 -6.30 -22.72
N ASN A 489 -4.31 -6.00 -23.27
CA ASN A 489 -2.97 -6.41 -22.82
C ASN A 489 -2.24 -5.42 -21.85
N GLY A 490 -2.89 -4.34 -21.42
CA GLY A 490 -2.27 -3.37 -20.53
C GLY A 490 -1.11 -2.56 -21.17
N ILE A 491 -0.24 -1.98 -20.35
CA ILE A 491 0.95 -1.27 -20.82
C ILE A 491 1.96 -2.30 -21.32
N ASP A 492 2.43 -2.13 -22.56
CA ASP A 492 3.47 -2.98 -23.13
C ASP A 492 4.74 -2.96 -22.27
N SER A 493 5.26 -4.16 -21.97
CA SER A 493 6.44 -4.36 -21.13
C SER A 493 7.66 -3.59 -21.63
N TYR A 494 7.87 -3.49 -22.94
CA TYR A 494 9.01 -2.78 -23.52
C TYR A 494 8.92 -1.27 -23.28
N SER A 495 7.76 -0.68 -23.51
CA SER A 495 7.54 0.76 -23.27
C SER A 495 7.60 1.10 -21.78
N PHE A 496 7.09 0.22 -20.93
CA PHE A 496 7.21 0.39 -19.49
C PHE A 496 8.68 0.31 -19.02
N MET A 497 9.47 -0.63 -19.54
CA MET A 497 10.90 -0.73 -19.24
C MET A 497 11.66 0.54 -19.67
N ASN A 498 11.30 1.14 -20.78
CA ASN A 498 11.86 2.42 -21.20
C ASN A 498 11.52 3.56 -20.23
N ALA A 499 10.31 3.58 -19.69
CA ALA A 499 9.88 4.58 -18.72
C ALA A 499 10.58 4.38 -17.37
N ILE A 500 10.71 3.14 -16.88
CA ILE A 500 11.32 2.82 -15.59
C ILE A 500 12.84 3.11 -15.56
N ASP A 501 13.50 3.13 -16.71
CA ASP A 501 14.89 3.55 -16.83
C ASP A 501 15.10 5.01 -16.39
N VAL A 502 14.12 5.85 -16.61
CA VAL A 502 14.15 7.28 -16.29
C VAL A 502 13.45 7.55 -14.96
N LEU A 503 12.26 7.00 -14.80
CA LEU A 503 11.37 7.20 -13.67
C LEU A 503 11.52 6.04 -12.71
N LYS A 504 12.24 6.29 -11.64
CA LYS A 504 12.70 5.20 -10.77
C LYS A 504 11.72 4.84 -9.66
N ILE A 505 10.86 5.76 -9.21
CA ILE A 505 9.99 5.53 -8.05
C ILE A 505 8.52 5.59 -8.46
N TRP A 506 7.86 4.46 -8.30
CA TRP A 506 6.44 4.27 -8.60
C TRP A 506 5.68 3.87 -7.36
N SER A 507 4.44 4.29 -7.24
CA SER A 507 3.56 3.91 -6.13
C SER A 507 2.16 3.56 -6.59
N SER A 508 1.60 2.54 -5.95
CA SER A 508 0.26 2.04 -6.22
C SER A 508 -0.34 1.37 -4.97
N THR A 509 -1.64 1.17 -4.94
CA THR A 509 -2.21 0.18 -4.03
C THR A 509 -2.04 -1.23 -4.62
N LEU A 510 -1.99 -2.25 -3.76
CA LEU A 510 -1.88 -3.65 -4.18
C LEU A 510 -2.98 -4.04 -5.17
N LYS A 511 -4.22 -3.62 -4.93
CA LYS A 511 -5.39 -3.88 -5.78
C LYS A 511 -5.31 -3.28 -7.19
N SER A 512 -4.42 -2.28 -7.39
CA SER A 512 -4.30 -1.56 -8.67
C SER A 512 -3.04 -1.91 -9.46
N ILE A 513 -2.22 -2.82 -8.98
CA ILE A 513 -0.92 -3.15 -9.59
C ILE A 513 -1.10 -3.65 -11.02
N ARG A 514 -2.00 -4.62 -11.24
CA ARG A 514 -2.25 -5.22 -12.57
C ARG A 514 -2.61 -4.17 -13.62
N ARG A 515 -3.46 -3.23 -13.27
CA ARG A 515 -3.93 -2.19 -14.21
C ARG A 515 -2.84 -1.21 -14.64
N THR A 516 -1.73 -1.18 -13.93
CA THR A 516 -0.69 -0.17 -14.13
C THR A 516 0.62 -0.76 -14.62
N PHE A 517 0.96 -1.95 -14.17
CA PHE A 517 2.28 -2.53 -14.40
C PHE A 517 2.16 -3.88 -15.11
N PRO A 518 2.93 -4.13 -16.17
CA PRO A 518 2.93 -5.42 -16.84
C PRO A 518 3.34 -6.55 -15.89
N LEU A 519 2.78 -7.75 -16.07
CA LEU A 519 3.14 -8.93 -15.30
C LEU A 519 4.43 -9.55 -15.86
N SER A 520 5.54 -8.85 -15.61
CA SER A 520 6.88 -9.25 -16.07
C SER A 520 7.83 -9.47 -14.88
N PRO A 521 8.69 -10.50 -14.93
CA PRO A 521 9.52 -10.89 -13.79
C PRO A 521 10.59 -9.85 -13.48
N GLY A 522 10.62 -9.39 -12.23
CA GLY A 522 11.68 -8.53 -11.72
C GLY A 522 11.88 -7.20 -12.47
N ILE A 523 10.81 -6.60 -13.02
CA ILE A 523 10.88 -5.29 -13.71
C ILE A 523 11.30 -4.16 -12.77
N PHE A 524 11.04 -4.31 -11.48
CA PHE A 524 11.54 -3.42 -10.44
C PHE A 524 12.75 -4.05 -9.73
N ASP A 525 13.71 -3.23 -9.34
CA ASP A 525 14.81 -3.71 -8.50
C ASP A 525 14.34 -4.00 -7.07
N TYR A 526 13.39 -3.19 -6.57
CA TYR A 526 12.81 -3.35 -5.23
C TYR A 526 11.29 -3.17 -5.24
N VAL A 527 10.61 -3.94 -4.40
CA VAL A 527 9.27 -3.62 -3.92
C VAL A 527 9.33 -3.29 -2.43
N ILE A 528 8.60 -2.25 -2.03
CA ILE A 528 8.47 -1.84 -0.63
C ILE A 528 6.99 -1.93 -0.25
N PHE A 529 6.69 -2.78 0.74
CA PHE A 529 5.36 -2.90 1.33
C PHE A 529 5.29 -2.03 2.57
N ASP A 530 4.29 -1.14 2.63
CA ASP A 530 3.94 -0.41 3.85
C ASP A 530 2.64 -0.95 4.44
N GLU A 531 2.50 -0.86 5.76
CA GLU A 531 1.40 -1.47 6.53
C GLU A 531 1.24 -2.98 6.23
N ALA A 532 2.37 -3.68 6.17
CA ALA A 532 2.43 -5.07 5.73
C ALA A 532 1.65 -6.05 6.61
N SER A 533 1.35 -5.72 7.86
CA SER A 533 0.47 -6.52 8.74
C SER A 533 -0.95 -6.67 8.21
N GLN A 534 -1.39 -5.76 7.32
CA GLN A 534 -2.72 -5.79 6.70
C GLN A 534 -2.71 -6.46 5.32
N VAL A 535 -1.58 -7.01 4.89
CA VAL A 535 -1.40 -7.60 3.56
C VAL A 535 -1.30 -9.11 3.68
N ASP A 536 -2.18 -9.82 2.98
CA ASP A 536 -2.07 -11.27 2.80
C ASP A 536 -1.03 -11.64 1.74
N LEU A 537 -0.53 -12.87 1.79
CA LEU A 537 0.47 -13.37 0.84
C LEU A 537 -0.04 -13.43 -0.61
N PRO A 538 -1.27 -13.91 -0.88
CA PRO A 538 -1.84 -13.86 -2.23
C PRO A 538 -1.83 -12.46 -2.85
N SER A 539 -2.26 -11.44 -2.11
CA SER A 539 -2.25 -10.04 -2.55
C SER A 539 -0.83 -9.51 -2.81
N ALA A 540 0.16 -9.97 -2.03
CA ALA A 540 1.55 -9.59 -2.21
C ALA A 540 2.21 -10.25 -3.43
N ALA A 541 1.74 -11.43 -3.86
CA ALA A 541 2.39 -12.27 -4.88
C ALA A 541 2.64 -11.52 -6.19
N SER A 542 1.65 -10.78 -6.64
CA SER A 542 1.71 -9.97 -7.86
C SER A 542 2.81 -8.89 -7.81
N ALA A 543 3.00 -8.24 -6.67
CA ALA A 543 4.04 -7.25 -6.46
C ALA A 543 5.43 -7.88 -6.31
N LEU A 544 5.52 -9.00 -5.58
CA LEU A 544 6.75 -9.76 -5.38
C LEU A 544 7.31 -10.30 -6.70
N TYR A 545 6.44 -10.82 -7.59
CA TYR A 545 6.86 -11.30 -8.91
C TYR A 545 7.45 -10.18 -9.78
N ARG A 546 6.92 -8.96 -9.67
CA ARG A 546 7.41 -7.81 -10.42
C ARG A 546 8.72 -7.23 -9.88
N ALA A 547 9.27 -7.76 -8.79
CA ALA A 547 10.48 -7.23 -8.14
C ALA A 547 11.58 -8.28 -7.98
N LYS A 548 12.85 -7.82 -7.90
CA LYS A 548 14.02 -8.66 -7.62
C LYS A 548 14.31 -8.76 -6.11
N ARG A 549 13.92 -7.74 -5.34
CA ARG A 549 14.17 -7.64 -3.89
C ARG A 549 12.92 -7.08 -3.21
N ALA A 550 12.73 -7.45 -1.95
CA ALA A 550 11.57 -7.02 -1.18
C ALA A 550 11.96 -6.38 0.17
N ILE A 551 11.25 -5.33 0.52
CA ILE A 551 11.34 -4.64 1.81
C ILE A 551 9.93 -4.59 2.38
N VAL A 552 9.77 -5.15 3.57
CA VAL A 552 8.49 -5.28 4.25
C VAL A 552 8.52 -4.37 5.48
N VAL A 553 7.66 -3.36 5.50
CA VAL A 553 7.55 -2.41 6.61
C VAL A 553 6.19 -2.54 7.24
N GLY A 554 6.14 -2.77 8.54
CA GLY A 554 4.87 -2.96 9.25
C GLY A 554 5.04 -3.02 10.76
N ASP A 555 3.94 -3.28 11.44
CA ASP A 555 3.90 -3.52 12.88
C ASP A 555 3.15 -4.82 13.14
N PRO A 556 3.84 -5.89 13.58
CA PRO A 556 3.20 -7.18 13.84
C PRO A 556 2.22 -7.16 15.02
N MET A 557 2.20 -6.08 15.81
CA MET A 557 1.27 -5.90 16.93
C MET A 557 -0.01 -5.16 16.51
N GLN A 558 -0.11 -4.67 15.28
CA GLN A 558 -1.34 -4.10 14.72
C GLN A 558 -2.28 -5.19 14.22
N LEU A 559 -3.53 -4.79 13.93
CA LEU A 559 -4.53 -5.67 13.35
C LEU A 559 -3.97 -6.36 12.09
N THR A 560 -4.00 -7.68 12.13
CA THR A 560 -3.63 -8.51 10.98
C THR A 560 -4.79 -8.55 9.98
N HIS A 561 -4.48 -8.91 8.75
CA HIS A 561 -5.50 -9.25 7.76
C HIS A 561 -6.42 -10.35 8.34
N VAL A 562 -7.73 -10.12 8.27
CA VAL A 562 -8.72 -11.12 8.68
C VAL A 562 -9.08 -11.91 7.42
N ALA A 563 -8.70 -13.19 7.38
CA ALA A 563 -9.09 -14.08 6.30
C ALA A 563 -10.61 -14.37 6.40
N GLY A 564 -11.32 -14.18 5.28
CA GLY A 564 -12.77 -14.49 5.20
C GLY A 564 -13.09 -15.99 5.11
N LEU A 565 -12.07 -16.86 5.11
CA LEU A 565 -12.25 -18.31 4.99
C LEU A 565 -12.89 -18.92 6.24
N THR A 566 -13.87 -19.78 6.05
CA THR A 566 -14.41 -20.60 7.14
C THR A 566 -13.40 -21.70 7.50
N ARG A 567 -13.37 -22.10 8.79
CA ARG A 567 -12.45 -23.13 9.32
C ARG A 567 -12.49 -24.48 8.58
N ASP A 568 -13.53 -24.74 7.80
CA ASP A 568 -13.69 -26.00 7.04
C ASP A 568 -12.95 -25.97 5.69
N ILE A 569 -12.54 -24.79 5.20
CA ILE A 569 -11.75 -24.63 3.96
C ILE A 569 -10.25 -24.56 4.26
N ASP A 570 -9.90 -24.20 5.49
CA ASP A 570 -8.50 -24.06 5.96
C ASP A 570 -7.85 -25.41 6.35
N LYS A 571 -8.60 -26.53 6.23
CA LYS A 571 -8.13 -27.91 6.39
C LYS A 571 -7.92 -28.59 5.05
#